data_95bbe11d2263a0e2540f6849fb70152f
#
_entry.id   95bbe11d2263a0e2540f6849fb70152f
#
_cell.length_a   1.000
_cell.length_b   1.000
_cell.length_c   1.000
_cell.angle_alpha   90.00
_cell.angle_beta   90.00
_cell.angle_gamma   90.00
#
_symmetry.space_group_name_H-M   'P 1'
#
loop_
_entity.id
_entity.type
_entity.pdbx_description
1 polymer ?
#
loop_
_entity_poly.entity_id
_entity_poly.type
_entity_poly.pdbx_seq_one_letter_code
_entity_poly.pdbx_strand_id
1 'polypeptide(L)'
;MSKRVLVTGGNKGIGLAVSRAMLEFGYEVIIVARDFETCPLVGVENVTAIEYDLSDVDGLKALAKEVGNIDILINNAGYMQPKYTYNNYPKEAKEHIMNVDLYTPVELMNIFCENMKKQRYGRIVNTASIAGQIGHPDVWYGIAKAGLINATKIYGKMLGAHGITVNCVAPSPTETDMQKDNSEERKVEFKKTVTTGRFATAEEVAKTIVWLATDCPEYINGTCLDINNCSYPR
;
A
#
# COMPACT_ATOMS: atom_id res chain seq x y z
N MET A 1 -14.09 0.85 22.18
CA MET A 1 -13.77 1.90 21.19
C MET A 1 -13.56 1.21 19.84
N SER A 2 -14.03 1.83 18.76
CA SER A 2 -13.76 1.36 17.40
C SER A 2 -12.25 1.40 17.13
N LYS A 3 -11.72 0.44 16.37
CA LYS A 3 -10.31 0.47 15.93
C LYS A 3 -10.12 1.56 14.88
N ARG A 4 -8.95 2.15 14.86
CA ARG A 4 -8.57 3.22 13.93
C ARG A 4 -7.60 2.72 12.87
N VAL A 5 -7.92 2.98 11.62
CA VAL A 5 -7.16 2.52 10.45
C VAL A 5 -6.67 3.72 9.66
N LEU A 6 -5.37 3.80 9.41
CA LEU A 6 -4.79 4.75 8.44
C LEU A 6 -4.60 4.05 7.09
N VAL A 7 -5.17 4.62 6.03
CA VAL A 7 -5.01 4.14 4.64
C VAL A 7 -4.37 5.23 3.79
N THR A 8 -3.13 5.03 3.39
CA THR A 8 -2.47 5.93 2.44
C THR A 8 -2.96 5.66 1.01
N GLY A 9 -3.27 6.71 0.26
CA GLY A 9 -3.89 6.56 -1.07
C GLY A 9 -5.30 5.94 -1.03
N GLY A 10 -6.02 6.16 0.08
CA GLY A 10 -7.35 5.58 0.31
C GLY A 10 -8.50 6.25 -0.45
N ASN A 11 -8.21 7.26 -1.28
CA ASN A 11 -9.19 8.06 -2.02
C ASN A 11 -9.68 7.41 -3.33
N LYS A 12 -8.93 6.45 -3.89
CA LYS A 12 -9.23 5.77 -5.16
C LYS A 12 -8.63 4.37 -5.28
N GLY A 13 -9.03 3.61 -6.29
CA GLY A 13 -8.49 2.30 -6.63
C GLY A 13 -8.51 1.31 -5.46
N ILE A 14 -7.40 0.59 -5.26
CA ILE A 14 -7.26 -0.41 -4.19
C ILE A 14 -7.48 0.22 -2.81
N GLY A 15 -6.89 1.40 -2.57
CA GLY A 15 -7.03 2.09 -1.28
C GLY A 15 -8.49 2.45 -0.96
N LEU A 16 -9.27 2.90 -1.94
CA LEU A 16 -10.70 3.17 -1.75
C LEU A 16 -11.48 1.89 -1.43
N ALA A 17 -11.20 0.79 -2.14
CA ALA A 17 -11.83 -0.49 -1.86
C ALA A 17 -11.49 -0.99 -0.43
N VAL A 18 -10.23 -0.81 0.01
CA VAL A 18 -9.82 -1.10 1.39
C VAL A 18 -10.56 -0.20 2.38
N SER A 19 -10.61 1.12 2.13
CA SER A 19 -11.27 2.07 3.04
C SER A 19 -12.75 1.75 3.22
N ARG A 20 -13.46 1.41 2.14
CA ARG A 20 -14.86 0.96 2.21
C ARG A 20 -15.03 -0.30 3.04
N ALA A 21 -14.22 -1.32 2.78
CA ALA A 21 -14.30 -2.56 3.52
C ALA A 21 -13.99 -2.38 5.01
N MET A 22 -13.03 -1.53 5.38
CA MET A 22 -12.74 -1.22 6.78
C MET A 22 -13.90 -0.50 7.48
N LEU A 23 -14.63 0.38 6.78
CA LEU A 23 -15.85 1.00 7.29
C LEU A 23 -16.96 -0.03 7.53
N GLU A 24 -17.12 -1.00 6.63
CA GLU A 24 -18.08 -2.11 6.81
C GLU A 24 -17.76 -2.98 8.02
N PHE A 25 -16.49 -3.10 8.40
CA PHE A 25 -16.04 -3.70 9.66
C PHE A 25 -16.34 -2.83 10.90
N GLY A 26 -16.83 -1.61 10.72
CA GLY A 26 -17.13 -0.68 11.81
C GLY A 26 -15.91 0.05 12.36
N TYR A 27 -14.83 0.19 11.57
CA TYR A 27 -13.63 0.89 11.97
C TYR A 27 -13.70 2.38 11.62
N GLU A 28 -12.97 3.20 12.37
CA GLU A 28 -12.73 4.59 12.03
C GLU A 28 -11.58 4.65 11.01
N VAL A 29 -11.85 5.19 9.82
CA VAL A 29 -10.90 5.19 8.70
C VAL A 29 -10.34 6.58 8.46
N ILE A 30 -9.03 6.71 8.54
CA ILE A 30 -8.30 7.92 8.19
C ILE A 30 -7.68 7.69 6.81
N ILE A 31 -8.03 8.55 5.86
CA ILE A 31 -7.52 8.50 4.49
C ILE A 31 -6.54 9.64 4.30
N VAL A 32 -5.33 9.31 3.83
CA VAL A 32 -4.33 10.31 3.44
C VAL A 32 -4.09 10.23 1.94
N ALA A 33 -4.29 11.34 1.23
CA ALA A 33 -4.12 11.44 -0.21
C ALA A 33 -3.83 12.89 -0.63
N ARG A 34 -3.36 13.10 -1.87
CA ARG A 34 -3.04 14.44 -2.41
C ARG A 34 -4.27 15.25 -2.80
N ASP A 35 -5.37 14.58 -3.10
CA ASP A 35 -6.65 15.19 -3.48
C ASP A 35 -7.81 14.27 -3.09
N PHE A 36 -9.00 14.85 -3.00
CA PHE A 36 -10.22 14.14 -2.66
C PHE A 36 -11.39 14.47 -3.60
N GLU A 37 -11.15 15.13 -4.74
CA GLU A 37 -12.20 15.60 -5.67
C GLU A 37 -13.17 14.49 -6.09
N THR A 38 -12.66 13.28 -6.29
CA THR A 38 -13.46 12.13 -6.73
C THR A 38 -13.69 11.08 -5.64
N CYS A 39 -13.28 11.38 -4.40
CA CYS A 39 -13.41 10.42 -3.31
C CYS A 39 -14.84 10.39 -2.74
N PRO A 40 -15.58 9.27 -2.88
CA PRO A 40 -16.97 9.20 -2.41
C PRO A 40 -17.10 9.02 -0.90
N LEU A 41 -15.99 8.95 -0.18
CA LEU A 41 -15.98 8.75 1.27
C LEU A 41 -15.82 10.07 2.06
N VAL A 42 -15.62 11.21 1.37
CA VAL A 42 -15.55 12.51 2.04
C VAL A 42 -16.91 12.86 2.67
N GLY A 43 -16.91 13.18 3.95
CA GLY A 43 -18.13 13.49 4.71
C GLY A 43 -18.93 12.28 5.17
N VAL A 44 -18.46 11.06 4.90
CA VAL A 44 -19.06 9.84 5.44
C VAL A 44 -18.70 9.70 6.93
N GLU A 45 -19.64 9.26 7.74
CA GLU A 45 -19.43 9.00 9.18
C GLU A 45 -18.25 8.03 9.40
N ASN A 46 -17.45 8.28 10.41
CA ASN A 46 -16.23 7.52 10.74
C ASN A 46 -15.12 7.60 9.67
N VAL A 47 -15.16 8.59 8.77
CA VAL A 47 -14.09 8.87 7.83
C VAL A 47 -13.46 10.23 8.12
N THR A 48 -12.14 10.25 8.22
CA THR A 48 -11.32 11.47 8.26
C THR A 48 -10.47 11.52 7.00
N ALA A 49 -10.62 12.56 6.20
CA ALA A 49 -9.81 12.79 5.00
C ALA A 49 -8.74 13.86 5.29
N ILE A 50 -7.49 13.53 5.08
CA ILE A 50 -6.34 14.43 5.29
C ILE A 50 -5.61 14.59 3.96
N GLU A 51 -5.56 15.82 3.45
CA GLU A 51 -4.81 16.14 2.24
C GLU A 51 -3.32 16.26 2.56
N TYR A 52 -2.50 15.43 1.93
CA TYR A 52 -1.06 15.42 2.13
C TYR A 52 -0.33 14.79 0.94
N ASP A 53 0.79 15.39 0.53
CA ASP A 53 1.69 14.78 -0.46
C ASP A 53 2.70 13.85 0.24
N LEU A 54 2.52 12.56 0.06
CA LEU A 54 3.38 11.52 0.65
C LEU A 54 4.80 11.48 0.06
N SER A 55 5.14 12.33 -0.91
CA SER A 55 6.53 12.55 -1.32
C SER A 55 7.29 13.50 -0.37
N ASP A 56 6.60 14.27 0.47
CA ASP A 56 7.18 15.05 1.57
C ASP A 56 7.43 14.16 2.79
N VAL A 57 8.61 13.54 2.83
CA VAL A 57 9.01 12.64 3.92
C VAL A 57 9.30 13.41 5.21
N ASP A 58 9.78 14.63 5.11
CA ASP A 58 10.16 15.45 6.28
C ASP A 58 8.94 15.87 7.11
N GLY A 59 7.79 16.10 6.46
CA GLY A 59 6.54 16.48 7.10
C GLY A 59 5.77 15.33 7.78
N LEU A 60 6.18 14.06 7.61
CA LEU A 60 5.43 12.90 8.11
C LEU A 60 5.21 12.88 9.63
N LYS A 61 6.11 13.46 10.41
CA LYS A 61 5.90 13.59 11.87
C LYS A 61 4.75 14.53 12.22
N ALA A 62 4.57 15.59 11.45
CA ALA A 62 3.44 16.52 11.62
C ALA A 62 2.14 15.84 11.20
N LEU A 63 2.12 15.17 10.06
CA LEU A 63 1.00 14.36 9.60
C LEU A 63 0.60 13.33 10.66
N ALA A 64 1.55 12.57 11.20
CA ALA A 64 1.26 11.56 12.21
C ALA A 64 0.69 12.14 13.51
N LYS A 65 1.07 13.36 13.87
CA LYS A 65 0.47 14.07 15.02
C LYS A 65 -0.99 14.44 14.75
N GLU A 66 -1.34 14.83 13.54
CA GLU A 66 -2.71 15.10 13.11
C GLU A 66 -3.55 13.82 13.06
N VAL A 67 -3.01 12.74 12.49
CA VAL A 67 -3.63 11.41 12.46
C VAL A 67 -3.91 10.88 13.87
N GLY A 68 -2.99 11.11 14.81
CA GLY A 68 -3.07 10.54 16.16
C GLY A 68 -2.79 9.04 16.20
N ASN A 69 -3.23 8.37 17.27
CA ASN A 69 -2.99 6.94 17.45
C ASN A 69 -3.82 6.09 16.48
N ILE A 70 -3.24 5.04 15.95
CA ILE A 70 -3.91 4.06 15.09
C ILE A 70 -3.62 2.63 15.56
N ASP A 71 -4.51 1.71 15.21
CA ASP A 71 -4.38 0.27 15.43
C ASP A 71 -3.87 -0.46 14.19
N ILE A 72 -4.20 0.09 13.02
CA ILE A 72 -3.92 -0.52 11.71
C ILE A 72 -3.32 0.53 10.78
N LEU A 73 -2.21 0.17 10.13
CA LEU A 73 -1.57 0.96 9.09
C LEU A 73 -1.62 0.22 7.75
N ILE A 74 -2.26 0.82 6.74
CA ILE A 74 -2.28 0.32 5.37
C ILE A 74 -1.45 1.27 4.50
N ASN A 75 -0.21 0.90 4.24
CA ASN A 75 0.66 1.59 3.28
C ASN A 75 0.29 1.15 1.86
N ASN A 76 -0.66 1.86 1.24
CA ASN A 76 -1.17 1.51 -0.09
C ASN A 76 -0.82 2.55 -1.16
N ALA A 77 -0.53 3.79 -0.80
CA ALA A 77 -0.11 4.78 -1.78
C ALA A 77 1.06 4.28 -2.64
N GLY A 78 1.03 4.59 -3.90
CA GLY A 78 2.08 4.20 -4.84
C GLY A 78 2.10 5.11 -6.06
N TYR A 79 3.27 5.22 -6.68
CA TYR A 79 3.51 6.05 -7.84
C TYR A 79 4.45 5.35 -8.83
N MET A 80 4.09 5.29 -10.09
CA MET A 80 4.85 4.66 -11.16
C MET A 80 4.99 5.60 -12.36
N GLN A 81 6.15 5.61 -13.02
CA GLN A 81 6.44 6.43 -14.20
C GLN A 81 6.89 5.59 -15.40
N PRO A 82 5.97 4.95 -16.12
CA PRO A 82 6.30 4.01 -17.20
C PRO A 82 6.94 4.66 -18.44
N LYS A 83 6.95 5.99 -18.54
CA LYS A 83 7.47 6.74 -19.70
C LYS A 83 8.98 6.96 -19.71
N TYR A 84 9.68 6.67 -18.62
CA TYR A 84 11.14 6.81 -18.56
C TYR A 84 11.84 5.47 -18.75
N THR A 85 13.02 5.50 -19.36
CA THR A 85 13.90 4.34 -19.52
C THR A 85 15.03 4.39 -18.48
N TYR A 86 15.73 3.27 -18.28
CA TYR A 86 16.78 3.14 -17.26
C TYR A 86 17.90 4.19 -17.36
N ASN A 87 18.18 4.73 -18.55
CA ASN A 87 19.28 5.65 -18.81
C ASN A 87 18.87 7.13 -18.89
N ASN A 88 17.58 7.46 -18.81
CA ASN A 88 17.08 8.85 -18.89
C ASN A 88 16.08 9.21 -17.78
N TYR A 89 16.18 8.55 -16.65
CA TYR A 89 15.28 8.78 -15.53
C TYR A 89 15.62 10.11 -14.82
N PRO A 90 14.73 11.12 -14.82
CA PRO A 90 14.98 12.39 -14.14
C PRO A 90 15.18 12.19 -12.64
N LYS A 91 16.04 13.02 -12.04
CA LYS A 91 16.34 12.94 -10.61
C LYS A 91 15.07 13.10 -9.75
N GLU A 92 14.27 14.10 -10.08
CA GLU A 92 13.05 14.44 -9.35
C GLU A 92 12.01 13.30 -9.41
N ALA A 93 11.85 12.67 -10.58
CA ALA A 93 10.95 11.53 -10.73
C ALA A 93 11.42 10.32 -9.93
N LYS A 94 12.75 10.07 -9.90
CA LYS A 94 13.36 9.01 -9.08
C LYS A 94 13.13 9.25 -7.59
N GLU A 95 13.42 10.46 -7.12
CA GLU A 95 13.23 10.85 -5.72
C GLU A 95 11.76 10.73 -5.32
N HIS A 96 10.83 11.19 -6.17
CA HIS A 96 9.40 11.10 -5.92
C HIS A 96 8.94 9.63 -5.74
N ILE A 97 9.36 8.72 -6.65
CA ILE A 97 9.05 7.29 -6.52
C ILE A 97 9.61 6.72 -5.22
N MET A 98 10.89 6.94 -4.94
CA MET A 98 11.52 6.40 -3.74
C MET A 98 10.87 6.94 -2.47
N ASN A 99 10.48 8.21 -2.45
CA ASN A 99 9.79 8.82 -1.33
C ASN A 99 8.42 8.16 -1.10
N VAL A 100 7.57 8.11 -2.13
CA VAL A 100 6.19 7.59 -2.00
C VAL A 100 6.15 6.09 -1.77
N ASP A 101 6.97 5.33 -2.52
CA ASP A 101 6.84 3.86 -2.58
C ASP A 101 7.75 3.12 -1.58
N LEU A 102 8.73 3.81 -0.96
CA LEU A 102 9.63 3.18 0.00
C LEU A 102 9.86 4.00 1.27
N TYR A 103 10.34 5.25 1.17
CA TYR A 103 10.74 5.99 2.37
C TYR A 103 9.52 6.32 3.25
N THR A 104 8.45 6.83 2.69
CA THR A 104 7.23 7.15 3.44
C THR A 104 6.61 5.91 4.12
N PRO A 105 6.39 4.76 3.47
CA PRO A 105 5.93 3.57 4.17
C PRO A 105 6.83 3.15 5.34
N VAL A 106 8.17 3.22 5.16
CA VAL A 106 9.12 2.88 6.22
C VAL A 106 9.03 3.86 7.38
N GLU A 107 8.99 5.17 7.11
CA GLU A 107 8.87 6.18 8.15
C GLU A 107 7.53 6.12 8.89
N LEU A 108 6.41 5.87 8.19
CA LEU A 108 5.12 5.67 8.85
C LEU A 108 5.13 4.42 9.75
N MET A 109 5.80 3.33 9.34
CA MET A 109 6.01 2.18 10.22
C MET A 109 6.81 2.56 11.46
N ASN A 110 7.91 3.32 11.32
CA ASN A 110 8.72 3.81 12.43
C ASN A 110 7.91 4.64 13.43
N ILE A 111 7.09 5.56 12.93
CA ILE A 111 6.33 6.48 13.77
C ILE A 111 5.21 5.74 14.51
N PHE A 112 4.38 4.99 13.80
CA PHE A 112 3.18 4.41 14.39
C PHE A 112 3.45 3.15 15.22
N CYS A 113 4.55 2.42 14.96
CA CYS A 113 4.89 1.25 15.76
C CYS A 113 5.13 1.59 17.25
N GLU A 114 5.53 2.80 17.58
CA GLU A 114 5.79 3.18 18.98
C GLU A 114 4.52 3.14 19.85
N ASN A 115 3.39 3.60 19.32
CA ASN A 115 2.10 3.46 20.00
C ASN A 115 1.59 2.01 19.99
N MET A 116 1.72 1.33 18.85
CA MET A 116 1.34 -0.08 18.71
C MET A 116 2.10 -0.98 19.71
N LYS A 117 3.39 -0.70 19.98
CA LYS A 117 4.17 -1.40 21.02
C LYS A 117 3.60 -1.20 22.41
N LYS A 118 3.20 0.03 22.77
CA LYS A 118 2.62 0.34 24.09
C LYS A 118 1.31 -0.39 24.33
N GLN A 119 0.45 -0.47 23.32
CA GLN A 119 -0.83 -1.18 23.40
C GLN A 119 -0.72 -2.69 23.16
N ARG A 120 0.49 -3.19 22.79
CA ARG A 120 0.77 -4.59 22.44
C ARG A 120 -0.16 -5.15 21.36
N TYR A 121 -0.52 -4.29 20.43
CA TYR A 121 -1.35 -4.61 19.28
C TYR A 121 -1.05 -3.69 18.11
N GLY A 122 -0.93 -4.24 16.94
CA GLY A 122 -0.84 -3.51 15.68
C GLY A 122 -0.94 -4.43 14.48
N ARG A 123 -1.51 -3.91 13.40
CA ARG A 123 -1.53 -4.58 12.08
C ARG A 123 -1.00 -3.62 11.04
N ILE A 124 0.04 -4.02 10.34
CA ILE A 124 0.65 -3.22 9.27
C ILE A 124 0.59 -4.05 7.98
N VAL A 125 -0.01 -3.48 6.94
CA VAL A 125 -0.06 -4.11 5.62
C VAL A 125 0.50 -3.16 4.58
N ASN A 126 1.54 -3.60 3.87
CA ASN A 126 2.19 -2.85 2.82
C ASN A 126 1.71 -3.34 1.44
N THR A 127 1.32 -2.43 0.57
CA THR A 127 1.02 -2.75 -0.83
C THR A 127 2.31 -2.65 -1.65
N ALA A 128 2.98 -3.79 -1.79
CA ALA A 128 4.13 -3.95 -2.68
C ALA A 128 3.65 -4.14 -4.14
N SER A 129 4.31 -4.97 -4.91
CA SER A 129 3.95 -5.29 -6.30
C SER A 129 4.71 -6.51 -6.77
N ILE A 130 4.19 -7.23 -7.74
CA ILE A 130 4.95 -8.21 -8.54
C ILE A 130 6.22 -7.58 -9.13
N ALA A 131 6.22 -6.28 -9.42
CA ALA A 131 7.39 -5.53 -9.89
C ALA A 131 8.57 -5.57 -8.92
N GLY A 132 8.34 -5.77 -7.64
CA GLY A 132 9.39 -5.95 -6.63
C GLY A 132 9.94 -7.38 -6.57
N GLN A 133 9.39 -8.33 -7.33
CA GLN A 133 9.76 -9.75 -7.34
C GLN A 133 10.42 -10.15 -8.66
N ILE A 134 10.06 -9.47 -9.75
CA ILE A 134 10.58 -9.69 -11.10
C ILE A 134 11.24 -8.42 -11.63
N GLY A 135 12.00 -8.51 -12.72
CA GLY A 135 12.49 -7.33 -13.43
C GLY A 135 11.32 -6.48 -13.95
N HIS A 136 11.36 -5.17 -13.72
CA HIS A 136 10.32 -4.24 -14.16
C HIS A 136 10.90 -3.12 -15.03
N PRO A 137 10.20 -2.71 -16.12
CA PRO A 137 10.70 -1.62 -17.00
C PRO A 137 10.90 -0.29 -16.28
N ASP A 138 10.03 0.05 -15.32
CA ASP A 138 10.26 1.14 -14.38
C ASP A 138 11.19 0.66 -13.28
N VAL A 139 12.49 0.96 -13.44
CA VAL A 139 13.56 0.47 -12.58
C VAL A 139 13.37 0.93 -11.13
N TRP A 140 13.03 2.20 -10.92
CA TRP A 140 12.94 2.77 -9.58
C TRP A 140 11.70 2.28 -8.83
N TYR A 141 10.60 2.10 -9.54
CA TYR A 141 9.40 1.45 -8.97
C TYR A 141 9.70 0.00 -8.54
N GLY A 142 10.35 -0.78 -9.41
CA GLY A 142 10.74 -2.15 -9.08
C GLY A 142 11.64 -2.22 -7.85
N ILE A 143 12.68 -1.36 -7.78
CA ILE A 143 13.59 -1.26 -6.63
C ILE A 143 12.83 -0.87 -5.36
N ALA A 144 11.96 0.14 -5.40
CA ALA A 144 11.21 0.60 -4.25
C ALA A 144 10.29 -0.52 -3.71
N LYS A 145 9.57 -1.21 -4.60
CA LYS A 145 8.67 -2.31 -4.20
C LYS A 145 9.43 -3.54 -3.69
N ALA A 146 10.61 -3.85 -4.22
CA ALA A 146 11.51 -4.87 -3.66
C ALA A 146 12.02 -4.48 -2.26
N GLY A 147 12.40 -3.21 -2.08
CA GLY A 147 12.78 -2.65 -0.78
C GLY A 147 11.64 -2.76 0.24
N LEU A 148 10.40 -2.47 -0.16
CA LEU A 148 9.23 -2.56 0.71
C LEU A 148 8.91 -4.01 1.12
N ILE A 149 9.08 -4.99 0.21
CA ILE A 149 8.98 -6.42 0.55
C ILE A 149 10.04 -6.80 1.59
N ASN A 150 11.27 -6.34 1.44
CA ASN A 150 12.34 -6.61 2.41
C ASN A 150 12.07 -5.91 3.75
N ALA A 151 11.68 -4.62 3.74
CA ALA A 151 11.30 -3.88 4.94
C ALA A 151 10.19 -4.61 5.72
N THR A 152 9.16 -5.13 5.03
CA THR A 152 8.10 -5.93 5.65
C THR A 152 8.64 -7.08 6.49
N LYS A 153 9.61 -7.83 5.96
CA LYS A 153 10.25 -8.96 6.67
C LYS A 153 11.03 -8.49 7.91
N ILE A 154 11.76 -7.38 7.77
CA ILE A 154 12.54 -6.78 8.85
C ILE A 154 11.61 -6.37 10.00
N TYR A 155 10.58 -5.57 9.68
CA TYR A 155 9.64 -5.07 10.69
C TYR A 155 8.80 -6.20 11.30
N GLY A 156 8.36 -7.20 10.53
CA GLY A 156 7.69 -8.39 11.06
C GLY A 156 8.53 -9.09 12.10
N LYS A 157 9.83 -9.29 11.83
CA LYS A 157 10.77 -9.90 12.78
C LYS A 157 10.98 -9.03 14.02
N MET A 158 11.14 -7.71 13.86
CA MET A 158 11.43 -6.80 14.97
C MET A 158 10.23 -6.55 15.88
N LEU A 159 9.03 -6.49 15.31
CA LEU A 159 7.82 -6.05 16.01
C LEU A 159 6.94 -7.19 16.52
N GLY A 160 7.15 -8.44 16.05
CA GLY A 160 6.32 -9.58 16.42
C GLY A 160 6.23 -9.83 17.93
N ALA A 161 7.34 -9.70 18.68
CA ALA A 161 7.37 -9.83 20.12
C ALA A 161 6.50 -8.78 20.88
N HIS A 162 6.07 -7.74 20.17
CA HIS A 162 5.21 -6.68 20.70
C HIS A 162 3.72 -6.86 20.33
N GLY A 163 3.32 -8.01 19.75
CA GLY A 163 1.94 -8.23 19.30
C GLY A 163 1.58 -7.51 18.00
N ILE A 164 2.59 -7.12 17.21
CA ILE A 164 2.40 -6.40 15.95
C ILE A 164 2.75 -7.34 14.79
N THR A 165 1.86 -7.46 13.81
CA THR A 165 2.16 -8.16 12.55
C THR A 165 2.41 -7.16 11.42
N VAL A 166 3.40 -7.46 10.59
CA VAL A 166 3.73 -6.67 9.41
C VAL A 166 3.80 -7.60 8.21
N ASN A 167 2.87 -7.44 7.28
CA ASN A 167 2.78 -8.24 6.07
C ASN A 167 2.68 -7.36 4.84
N CYS A 168 2.89 -7.92 3.67
CA CYS A 168 2.62 -7.22 2.43
C CYS A 168 1.87 -8.09 1.42
N VAL A 169 1.27 -7.42 0.46
CA VAL A 169 0.72 -8.03 -0.75
C VAL A 169 1.54 -7.63 -1.96
N ALA A 170 1.65 -8.51 -2.95
CA ALA A 170 2.28 -8.23 -4.24
C ALA A 170 1.27 -8.42 -5.38
N PRO A 171 0.44 -7.40 -5.65
CA PRO A 171 -0.51 -7.46 -6.74
C PRO A 171 0.19 -7.46 -8.10
N SER A 172 -0.42 -8.16 -9.06
CA SER A 172 -0.23 -7.94 -10.50
C SER A 172 -1.02 -6.71 -10.95
N PRO A 173 -0.95 -6.30 -12.22
CA PRO A 173 -1.77 -5.21 -12.73
C PRO A 173 -3.24 -5.35 -12.35
N THR A 174 -3.73 -4.28 -11.71
CA THR A 174 -5.08 -4.17 -11.15
C THR A 174 -5.81 -3.06 -11.90
N GLU A 175 -7.11 -3.21 -12.16
CA GLU A 175 -7.96 -2.22 -12.83
C GLU A 175 -8.09 -0.94 -11.99
N THR A 176 -7.13 -0.03 -12.15
CA THR A 176 -7.05 1.25 -11.43
C THR A 176 -6.51 2.33 -12.36
N ASP A 177 -6.54 3.58 -11.91
CA ASP A 177 -6.00 4.73 -12.66
C ASP A 177 -4.51 4.56 -13.02
N MET A 178 -3.74 3.82 -12.23
CA MET A 178 -2.34 3.53 -12.52
C MET A 178 -2.13 2.82 -13.87
N GLN A 179 -3.16 2.15 -14.41
CA GLN A 179 -3.10 1.47 -15.70
C GLN A 179 -3.47 2.38 -16.89
N LYS A 180 -3.96 3.61 -16.64
CA LYS A 180 -4.42 4.51 -17.73
C LYS A 180 -3.30 4.89 -18.68
N ASP A 181 -2.07 5.06 -18.18
CA ASP A 181 -0.90 5.45 -18.97
C ASP A 181 -0.21 4.28 -19.69
N ASN A 182 -0.65 3.05 -19.48
CA ASN A 182 -0.14 1.91 -20.21
C ASN A 182 -0.80 1.80 -21.59
N SER A 183 -0.02 1.49 -22.64
CA SER A 183 -0.56 1.24 -23.96
C SER A 183 -1.48 0.00 -24.00
N GLU A 184 -2.41 -0.06 -24.93
CA GLU A 184 -3.31 -1.21 -25.08
C GLU A 184 -2.54 -2.48 -25.41
N GLU A 185 -1.47 -2.39 -26.23
CA GLU A 185 -0.58 -3.51 -26.54
C GLU A 185 0.03 -4.10 -25.27
N ARG A 186 0.53 -3.24 -24.37
CA ARG A 186 1.11 -3.68 -23.08
C ARG A 186 0.04 -4.33 -22.20
N LYS A 187 -1.16 -3.81 -22.15
CA LYS A 187 -2.28 -4.40 -21.41
C LYS A 187 -2.64 -5.78 -21.96
N VAL A 188 -2.69 -5.93 -23.29
CA VAL A 188 -2.97 -7.21 -23.96
C VAL A 188 -1.86 -8.24 -23.66
N GLU A 189 -0.59 -7.85 -23.81
CA GLU A 189 0.55 -8.75 -23.50
C GLU A 189 0.52 -9.20 -22.05
N PHE A 190 0.24 -8.29 -21.13
CA PHE A 190 0.16 -8.66 -19.73
C PHE A 190 -0.97 -9.65 -19.44
N LYS A 191 -2.17 -9.43 -20.03
CA LYS A 191 -3.32 -10.34 -19.87
C LYS A 191 -3.01 -11.78 -20.31
N LYS A 192 -2.10 -11.97 -21.27
CA LYS A 192 -1.66 -13.31 -21.70
C LYS A 192 -0.85 -14.05 -20.63
N THR A 193 -0.24 -13.35 -19.67
CA THR A 193 0.55 -13.96 -18.60
C THR A 193 -0.30 -14.44 -17.44
N VAL A 194 -1.54 -13.98 -17.31
CA VAL A 194 -2.49 -14.35 -16.24
C VAL A 194 -3.42 -15.45 -16.70
N THR A 195 -3.63 -16.46 -15.89
CA THR A 195 -4.46 -17.61 -16.27
C THR A 195 -5.93 -17.25 -16.50
N THR A 196 -6.44 -16.22 -15.82
CA THR A 196 -7.81 -15.71 -16.05
C THR A 196 -7.94 -14.75 -17.25
N GLY A 197 -6.82 -14.34 -17.86
CA GLY A 197 -6.82 -13.44 -19.02
C GLY A 197 -7.33 -12.02 -18.75
N ARG A 198 -7.42 -11.59 -17.48
CA ARG A 198 -7.85 -10.25 -17.07
C ARG A 198 -6.98 -9.68 -15.96
N PHE A 199 -7.05 -8.38 -15.74
CA PHE A 199 -6.49 -7.76 -14.55
C PHE A 199 -7.30 -8.13 -13.31
N ALA A 200 -6.67 -8.03 -12.14
CA ALA A 200 -7.37 -8.10 -10.87
C ALA A 200 -8.27 -6.87 -10.71
N THR A 201 -9.37 -7.00 -9.99
CA THR A 201 -10.14 -5.82 -9.56
C THR A 201 -9.54 -5.24 -8.29
N ALA A 202 -9.85 -3.98 -7.99
CA ALA A 202 -9.43 -3.33 -6.75
C ALA A 202 -9.95 -4.08 -5.50
N GLU A 203 -11.19 -4.61 -5.58
CA GLU A 203 -11.84 -5.35 -4.51
C GLU A 203 -11.18 -6.72 -4.26
N GLU A 204 -10.70 -7.41 -5.30
CA GLU A 204 -9.96 -8.68 -5.13
C GLU A 204 -8.67 -8.46 -4.33
N VAL A 205 -7.95 -7.39 -4.63
CA VAL A 205 -6.73 -7.03 -3.87
C VAL A 205 -7.09 -6.57 -2.46
N ALA A 206 -8.11 -5.71 -2.32
CA ALA A 206 -8.56 -5.17 -1.04
C ALA A 206 -8.97 -6.28 -0.06
N LYS A 207 -9.66 -7.33 -0.51
CA LYS A 207 -10.04 -8.47 0.33
C LYS A 207 -8.85 -9.10 1.05
N THR A 208 -7.73 -9.28 0.35
CA THR A 208 -6.52 -9.84 0.95
C THR A 208 -5.87 -8.87 1.93
N ILE A 209 -5.82 -7.57 1.60
CA ILE A 209 -5.29 -6.53 2.50
C ILE A 209 -6.12 -6.48 3.79
N VAL A 210 -7.45 -6.44 3.67
CA VAL A 210 -8.37 -6.40 4.80
C VAL A 210 -8.23 -7.65 5.67
N TRP A 211 -8.16 -8.84 5.08
CA TRP A 211 -7.93 -10.07 5.82
C TRP A 211 -6.62 -10.03 6.61
N LEU A 212 -5.50 -9.59 6.01
CA LEU A 212 -4.21 -9.43 6.70
C LEU A 212 -4.29 -8.43 7.85
N ALA A 213 -5.12 -7.42 7.73
CA ALA A 213 -5.29 -6.34 8.71
C ALA A 213 -6.27 -6.68 9.84
N THR A 214 -7.14 -7.69 9.66
CA THR A 214 -8.22 -8.03 10.60
C THR A 214 -8.12 -9.45 11.15
N ASP A 215 -8.51 -10.46 10.36
CA ASP A 215 -8.74 -11.84 10.80
C ASP A 215 -7.55 -12.77 10.58
N CYS A 216 -6.47 -12.26 9.99
CA CYS A 216 -5.27 -13.05 9.73
C CYS A 216 -4.63 -13.51 11.05
N PRO A 217 -4.30 -14.80 11.19
CA PRO A 217 -3.60 -15.32 12.37
C PRO A 217 -2.26 -14.61 12.58
N GLU A 218 -1.91 -14.35 13.84
CA GLU A 218 -0.63 -13.69 14.19
C GLU A 218 0.60 -14.49 13.78
N TYR A 219 0.46 -15.77 13.53
CA TYR A 219 1.54 -16.63 13.05
C TYR A 219 1.93 -16.35 11.59
N ILE A 220 1.09 -15.60 10.85
CA ILE A 220 1.40 -15.07 9.53
C ILE A 220 1.97 -13.65 9.73
N ASN A 221 3.30 -13.56 9.73
CA ASN A 221 4.03 -12.33 9.98
C ASN A 221 5.32 -12.29 9.14
N GLY A 222 5.63 -11.15 8.56
CA GLY A 222 6.77 -10.96 7.66
C GLY A 222 6.58 -11.59 6.28
N THR A 223 5.35 -11.94 5.88
CA THR A 223 5.06 -12.57 4.59
C THR A 223 4.73 -11.56 3.50
N CYS A 224 4.94 -11.99 2.25
CA CYS A 224 4.45 -11.31 1.06
C CYS A 224 3.48 -12.25 0.34
N LEU A 225 2.21 -11.90 0.29
CA LEU A 225 1.19 -12.66 -0.42
C LEU A 225 1.09 -12.21 -1.88
N ASP A 226 1.25 -13.16 -2.78
CA ASP A 226 1.14 -12.92 -4.22
C ASP A 226 -0.34 -12.87 -4.62
N ILE A 227 -0.74 -11.77 -5.27
CA ILE A 227 -2.09 -11.59 -5.84
C ILE A 227 -1.91 -11.40 -7.34
N ASN A 228 -1.53 -12.47 -8.04
CA ASN A 228 -1.05 -12.37 -9.42
C ASN A 228 -1.63 -13.43 -10.38
N ASN A 229 -2.56 -14.27 -9.92
CA ASN A 229 -3.23 -15.29 -10.73
C ASN A 229 -2.24 -16.09 -11.61
N CYS A 230 -1.17 -16.61 -10.99
CA CYS A 230 -0.10 -17.37 -11.65
C CYS A 230 0.70 -16.64 -12.74
N SER A 231 0.62 -15.32 -12.85
CA SER A 231 1.51 -14.59 -13.78
C SER A 231 2.99 -14.65 -13.36
N TYR A 232 3.24 -14.96 -12.09
CA TYR A 232 4.57 -15.25 -11.54
C TYR A 232 4.45 -16.22 -10.36
N PRO A 233 4.42 -17.53 -10.59
CA PRO A 233 4.40 -18.55 -9.52
C PRO A 233 5.77 -18.62 -8.84
N ARG A 234 5.79 -18.74 -7.51
CA ARG A 234 7.00 -18.90 -6.69
C ARG A 234 6.92 -20.16 -5.85
#